data_be9eaaf566c565a25925a36653a42b9c
#
_entry.id   be9eaaf566c565a25925a36653a42b9c
#
_cell.length_a   1.000
_cell.length_b   1.000
_cell.length_c   1.000
_cell.angle_alpha   90.00
_cell.angle_beta   90.00
_cell.angle_gamma   90.00
#
_symmetry.space_group_name_H-M   'P 1'
#
loop_
_entity.id
_entity.type
_entity.pdbx_description
1 polymer ?
#
loop_
_entity_poly.entity_id
_entity_poly.type
_entity_poly.pdbx_seq_one_letter_code
_entity_poly.pdbx_strand_id
1 'polypeptide(L)'
;MKEYRTIREVNGPLMVVDQVEGVTYDELAEIQLSDGTLRRCKVLEVNGDRAVVQLLETSAGINLRDSKIRFLGHPLQLAVSEDMLGRVFDGMGQPIDGGPALLPEKYLDINGLPMNPAARDYPNEFIQTGISAIDGLNTLVRGQKLPIFSGSGLPHARLAAQIARQAKVLDDSTPFAVVFAAIGITFEESEYFVSEFRRTGAIDRTVLFTNLADDPAVERIATPRMALTAAEYLAFEKGMHVLVILTDITNYAEALREVSAARKEVPGRRGYPGYLYTDLATMYERAGRQLGCPGSVTMIPILTMPEDDKTHPIPDLTGYITEGQIILSRDLYRKNIQPPIDVLPSLSRLKDKGVGEGKTREDHAPTMNQLFSAYASGKEARELMTILGESALTDTDLKFAKFADEFEKRYVSQGFDTDRSITETLDLGWELLRLLPREELKRIKGDMVDKYLPKED
;
A
#
# COMPACT_ATOMS: atom_id res chain seq x y z
N MET A 1 15.34 -28.39 -23.15
CA MET A 1 14.82 -27.06 -23.58
C MET A 1 15.34 -26.82 -25.00
N LYS A 2 14.47 -26.30 -25.88
CA LYS A 2 14.87 -25.96 -27.26
C LYS A 2 15.36 -24.52 -27.31
N GLU A 3 16.45 -24.25 -28.03
CA GLU A 3 16.93 -22.91 -28.35
C GLU A 3 16.45 -22.54 -29.73
N TYR A 4 15.94 -21.30 -29.87
CA TYR A 4 15.46 -20.77 -31.13
C TYR A 4 16.35 -19.60 -31.57
N ARG A 5 16.71 -19.55 -32.85
CA ARG A 5 17.42 -18.44 -33.50
C ARG A 5 16.53 -17.69 -34.51
N THR A 6 15.25 -17.90 -34.41
CA THR A 6 14.24 -17.45 -35.36
C THR A 6 13.60 -16.12 -34.88
N ILE A 7 14.41 -15.24 -34.29
CA ILE A 7 13.99 -13.88 -33.95
C ILE A 7 13.78 -13.13 -35.25
N ARG A 8 12.54 -12.73 -35.49
CA ARG A 8 12.12 -12.06 -36.71
C ARG A 8 12.21 -10.56 -36.63
N GLU A 9 11.77 -9.98 -35.52
CA GLU A 9 11.60 -8.56 -35.33
C GLU A 9 11.77 -8.19 -33.85
N VAL A 10 12.37 -7.01 -33.61
CA VAL A 10 12.44 -6.38 -32.28
C VAL A 10 11.93 -4.95 -32.45
N ASN A 11 10.90 -4.58 -31.71
CA ASN A 11 10.28 -3.26 -31.76
C ASN A 11 10.04 -2.76 -30.33
N GLY A 12 10.94 -1.90 -29.82
CA GLY A 12 10.95 -1.46 -28.45
C GLY A 12 11.06 -2.64 -27.48
N PRO A 13 10.14 -2.80 -26.53
CA PRO A 13 10.17 -3.91 -25.58
C PRO A 13 9.59 -5.21 -26.14
N LEU A 14 9.09 -5.22 -27.37
CA LEU A 14 8.45 -6.38 -28.00
C LEU A 14 9.36 -7.06 -29.00
N MET A 15 9.30 -8.38 -29.03
CA MET A 15 10.05 -9.22 -29.98
C MET A 15 9.16 -10.33 -30.51
N VAL A 16 9.30 -10.62 -31.81
CA VAL A 16 8.60 -11.72 -32.49
C VAL A 16 9.58 -12.86 -32.76
N VAL A 17 9.21 -14.06 -32.37
CA VAL A 17 9.95 -15.28 -32.60
C VAL A 17 9.11 -16.25 -33.42
N ASP A 18 9.62 -16.66 -34.56
CA ASP A 18 8.95 -17.61 -35.47
C ASP A 18 9.42 -19.07 -35.23
N GLN A 19 8.65 -20.00 -35.69
CA GLN A 19 8.95 -21.46 -35.63
C GLN A 19 9.12 -22.02 -34.22
N VAL A 20 8.32 -21.48 -33.26
CA VAL A 20 8.27 -21.98 -31.89
C VAL A 20 7.31 -23.16 -31.77
N GLU A 21 7.58 -24.06 -30.81
CA GLU A 21 6.76 -25.25 -30.60
C GLU A 21 6.57 -25.50 -29.10
N GLY A 22 5.30 -25.65 -28.67
CA GLY A 22 4.96 -25.96 -27.28
C GLY A 22 5.13 -24.79 -26.30
N VAL A 23 5.19 -23.55 -26.80
CA VAL A 23 5.27 -22.34 -26.00
C VAL A 23 3.89 -21.95 -25.48
N THR A 24 3.81 -21.51 -24.23
CA THR A 24 2.56 -21.14 -23.57
C THR A 24 2.51 -19.63 -23.24
N TYR A 25 1.29 -19.13 -23.02
CA TYR A 25 1.09 -17.76 -22.54
C TYR A 25 1.75 -17.56 -21.17
N ASP A 26 2.24 -16.34 -20.93
CA ASP A 26 2.90 -15.94 -19.68
C ASP A 26 4.21 -16.70 -19.36
N GLU A 27 4.66 -17.56 -20.23
CA GLU A 27 5.89 -18.31 -20.07
C GLU A 27 7.11 -17.40 -20.06
N LEU A 28 8.01 -17.62 -19.11
CA LEU A 28 9.29 -16.94 -19.04
C LEU A 28 10.23 -17.51 -20.11
N ALA A 29 10.99 -16.63 -20.74
CA ALA A 29 12.04 -16.98 -21.66
C ALA A 29 13.31 -16.17 -21.39
N GLU A 30 14.44 -16.68 -21.84
CA GLU A 30 15.75 -16.03 -21.75
C GLU A 30 16.33 -15.82 -23.15
N ILE A 31 16.79 -14.61 -23.40
CA ILE A 31 17.54 -14.29 -24.62
C ILE A 31 19.01 -14.23 -24.26
N GLN A 32 19.81 -15.00 -24.96
CA GLN A 32 21.27 -14.92 -24.92
C GLN A 32 21.75 -14.01 -26.05
N LEU A 33 22.43 -12.94 -25.68
CA LEU A 33 23.07 -12.02 -26.60
C LEU A 33 24.37 -12.61 -27.16
N SER A 34 24.94 -11.98 -28.18
CA SER A 34 26.20 -12.39 -28.82
C SER A 34 27.40 -12.34 -27.87
N ASP A 35 27.36 -11.49 -26.86
CA ASP A 35 28.38 -11.37 -25.80
C ASP A 35 28.21 -12.37 -24.66
N GLY A 36 27.17 -13.23 -24.71
CA GLY A 36 26.83 -14.20 -23.67
C GLY A 36 25.91 -13.67 -22.58
N THR A 37 25.58 -12.37 -22.56
CA THR A 37 24.63 -11.77 -21.63
C THR A 37 23.27 -12.42 -21.78
N LEU A 38 22.63 -12.76 -20.66
CA LEU A 38 21.27 -13.26 -20.61
C LEU A 38 20.31 -12.14 -20.26
N ARG A 39 19.17 -12.09 -20.94
CA ARG A 39 18.05 -11.21 -20.64
C ARG A 39 16.76 -11.95 -20.56
N ARG A 40 15.91 -11.56 -19.65
CA ARG A 40 14.61 -12.20 -19.45
C ARG A 40 13.53 -11.54 -20.29
N CYS A 41 12.60 -12.37 -20.75
CA CYS A 41 11.41 -11.94 -21.46
C CYS A 41 10.23 -12.84 -21.11
N LYS A 42 9.03 -12.38 -21.41
CA LYS A 42 7.77 -13.04 -21.10
C LYS A 42 6.94 -13.20 -22.36
N VAL A 43 6.33 -14.36 -22.56
CA VAL A 43 5.43 -14.62 -23.70
C VAL A 43 4.13 -13.85 -23.48
N LEU A 44 3.76 -13.02 -24.45
CA LEU A 44 2.50 -12.28 -24.46
C LEU A 44 1.43 -12.94 -25.29
N GLU A 45 1.82 -13.50 -26.43
CA GLU A 45 0.89 -14.05 -27.40
C GLU A 45 1.52 -15.23 -28.13
N VAL A 46 0.72 -16.23 -28.42
CA VAL A 46 1.13 -17.37 -29.24
C VAL A 46 0.11 -17.56 -30.34
N ASN A 47 0.59 -17.44 -31.60
CA ASN A 47 -0.20 -17.60 -32.80
C ASN A 47 0.38 -18.70 -33.67
N GLY A 48 -0.10 -19.93 -33.54
CA GLY A 48 0.44 -21.09 -34.24
C GLY A 48 1.89 -21.37 -33.81
N ASP A 49 2.82 -21.24 -34.76
CA ASP A 49 4.26 -21.38 -34.56
C ASP A 49 4.99 -20.06 -34.29
N ARG A 50 4.26 -19.00 -33.99
CA ARG A 50 4.81 -17.67 -33.68
C ARG A 50 4.50 -17.26 -32.25
N ALA A 51 5.51 -16.78 -31.53
CA ALA A 51 5.38 -16.17 -30.21
C ALA A 51 5.75 -14.68 -30.26
N VAL A 52 4.92 -13.84 -29.64
CA VAL A 52 5.26 -12.48 -29.29
C VAL A 52 5.71 -12.43 -27.84
N VAL A 53 6.94 -11.98 -27.62
CA VAL A 53 7.52 -11.90 -26.29
C VAL A 53 7.79 -10.45 -25.91
N GLN A 54 7.64 -10.14 -24.65
CA GLN A 54 7.97 -8.86 -24.06
C GLN A 54 9.27 -8.99 -23.29
N LEU A 55 10.22 -8.11 -23.61
CA LEU A 55 11.47 -7.99 -22.88
C LEU A 55 11.18 -7.40 -21.50
N LEU A 56 11.73 -7.99 -20.46
CA LEU A 56 11.69 -7.48 -19.08
C LEU A 56 12.80 -6.44 -18.84
N GLU A 57 13.78 -6.40 -19.74
CA GLU A 57 14.95 -5.53 -19.70
C GLU A 57 15.07 -4.74 -21.02
N THR A 58 16.14 -3.96 -21.18
CA THR A 58 16.36 -3.17 -22.40
C THR A 58 16.58 -4.07 -23.64
N SER A 59 16.13 -3.62 -24.81
CA SER A 59 16.38 -4.28 -26.10
C SER A 59 17.76 -3.99 -26.70
N ALA A 60 18.57 -3.13 -26.07
CA ALA A 60 19.89 -2.78 -26.59
C ALA A 60 20.80 -4.01 -26.71
N GLY A 61 21.51 -4.15 -27.82
CA GLY A 61 22.44 -5.26 -28.06
C GLY A 61 21.80 -6.55 -28.58
N ILE A 62 20.47 -6.63 -28.74
CA ILE A 62 19.82 -7.78 -29.37
C ILE A 62 20.12 -7.76 -30.88
N ASN A 63 20.70 -8.83 -31.37
CA ASN A 63 20.98 -9.04 -32.79
C ASN A 63 20.09 -10.18 -33.32
N LEU A 64 19.32 -9.90 -34.37
CA LEU A 64 18.38 -10.85 -34.96
C LEU A 64 19.06 -12.13 -35.51
N ARG A 65 20.35 -12.07 -35.83
CA ARG A 65 21.10 -13.19 -36.40
C ARG A 65 21.81 -14.06 -35.34
N ASP A 66 22.36 -13.41 -34.30
CA ASP A 66 23.28 -14.04 -33.35
C ASP A 66 22.65 -14.31 -32.00
N SER A 67 21.59 -13.57 -31.66
CA SER A 67 20.87 -13.79 -30.39
C SER A 67 20.03 -15.07 -30.44
N LYS A 68 19.92 -15.73 -29.30
CA LYS A 68 19.14 -16.96 -29.14
C LYS A 68 18.12 -16.78 -28.05
N ILE A 69 16.95 -17.38 -28.22
CA ILE A 69 15.92 -17.42 -27.18
C ILE A 69 15.63 -18.84 -26.72
N ARG A 70 15.42 -19.00 -25.43
CA ARG A 70 15.07 -20.25 -24.77
C ARG A 70 13.83 -20.03 -23.91
N PHE A 71 12.78 -20.81 -24.14
CA PHE A 71 11.57 -20.81 -23.31
C PHE A 71 11.76 -21.78 -22.14
N LEU A 72 11.32 -21.36 -20.93
CA LEU A 72 11.62 -22.06 -19.68
C LEU A 72 10.52 -23.04 -19.24
N GLY A 73 9.33 -22.96 -19.83
CA GLY A 73 8.21 -23.87 -19.53
C GLY A 73 7.43 -23.50 -18.27
N HIS A 74 7.68 -22.32 -17.69
CA HIS A 74 6.97 -21.82 -16.52
C HIS A 74 6.86 -20.30 -16.56
N PRO A 75 5.84 -19.69 -15.89
CA PRO A 75 5.72 -18.24 -15.77
C PRO A 75 6.82 -17.66 -14.88
N LEU A 76 6.81 -16.32 -14.73
CA LEU A 76 7.72 -15.63 -13.82
C LEU A 76 7.41 -16.04 -12.37
N GLN A 77 8.42 -16.51 -11.66
CA GLN A 77 8.32 -17.06 -10.31
C GLN A 77 9.22 -16.29 -9.34
N LEU A 78 8.81 -16.23 -8.09
CA LEU A 78 9.61 -15.75 -6.97
C LEU A 78 10.14 -16.96 -6.17
N ALA A 79 11.44 -16.97 -5.90
CA ALA A 79 12.03 -17.85 -4.90
C ALA A 79 11.62 -17.35 -3.50
N VAL A 80 10.97 -18.18 -2.70
CA VAL A 80 10.48 -17.82 -1.37
C VAL A 80 11.14 -18.68 -0.29
N SER A 81 11.41 -18.04 0.83
CA SER A 81 11.95 -18.62 2.07
C SER A 81 11.70 -17.65 3.22
N GLU A 82 11.68 -18.11 4.47
CA GLU A 82 11.68 -17.20 5.63
C GLU A 82 12.93 -16.33 5.69
N ASP A 83 14.04 -16.75 5.09
CA ASP A 83 15.28 -15.97 4.99
C ASP A 83 15.12 -14.68 4.15
N MET A 84 13.94 -14.44 3.55
CA MET A 84 13.62 -13.14 2.93
C MET A 84 13.47 -12.02 3.95
N LEU A 85 13.13 -12.32 5.19
CA LEU A 85 13.03 -11.33 6.26
C LEU A 85 14.41 -10.69 6.50
N GLY A 86 14.43 -9.39 6.64
CA GLY A 86 15.68 -8.63 6.79
C GLY A 86 16.38 -8.27 5.49
N ARG A 87 15.88 -8.70 4.33
CA ARG A 87 16.55 -8.58 3.04
C ARG A 87 15.93 -7.51 2.14
N VAL A 88 16.75 -7.01 1.22
CA VAL A 88 16.38 -6.04 0.19
C VAL A 88 16.54 -6.69 -1.18
N PHE A 89 15.48 -6.61 -1.98
CA PHE A 89 15.38 -7.17 -3.32
C PHE A 89 15.12 -6.10 -4.37
N ASP A 90 15.56 -6.34 -5.60
CA ASP A 90 15.11 -5.58 -6.76
C ASP A 90 13.64 -5.90 -7.12
N GLY A 91 13.10 -5.24 -8.13
CA GLY A 91 11.73 -5.45 -8.59
C GLY A 91 11.48 -6.83 -9.22
N MET A 92 12.53 -7.59 -9.50
CA MET A 92 12.48 -8.95 -10.03
C MET A 92 12.77 -10.02 -8.96
N GLY A 93 12.89 -9.64 -7.70
CA GLY A 93 13.11 -10.56 -6.59
C GLY A 93 14.55 -11.06 -6.42
N GLN A 94 15.54 -10.34 -7.00
CA GLN A 94 16.95 -10.65 -6.76
C GLN A 94 17.47 -9.84 -5.56
N PRO A 95 18.24 -10.46 -4.64
CA PRO A 95 18.84 -9.73 -3.53
C PRO A 95 19.83 -8.67 -4.03
N ILE A 96 19.71 -7.45 -3.50
CA ILE A 96 20.60 -6.30 -3.82
C ILE A 96 21.32 -5.74 -2.60
N ASP A 97 21.15 -6.35 -1.44
CA ASP A 97 21.72 -5.92 -0.16
C ASP A 97 23.17 -6.38 0.08
N GLY A 98 23.79 -7.05 -0.90
CA GLY A 98 25.14 -7.62 -0.77
C GLY A 98 25.21 -8.91 0.08
N GLY A 99 24.09 -9.39 0.55
CA GLY A 99 23.97 -10.65 1.28
C GLY A 99 24.10 -11.90 0.37
N PRO A 100 24.13 -13.11 0.97
CA PRO A 100 24.20 -14.35 0.20
C PRO A 100 22.93 -14.54 -0.65
N ALA A 101 23.04 -15.36 -1.69
CA ALA A 101 21.87 -15.78 -2.47
C ALA A 101 20.85 -16.46 -1.56
N LEU A 102 19.56 -16.19 -1.82
CA LEU A 102 18.48 -16.83 -1.09
C LEU A 102 18.48 -18.33 -1.37
N LEU A 103 18.35 -19.15 -0.33
CA LEU A 103 18.09 -20.58 -0.47
C LEU A 103 16.58 -20.80 -0.55
N PRO A 104 16.02 -21.05 -1.73
CA PRO A 104 14.58 -21.12 -1.88
C PRO A 104 14.01 -22.40 -1.25
N GLU A 105 12.96 -22.27 -0.45
CA GLU A 105 12.13 -23.40 -0.06
C GLU A 105 11.21 -23.81 -1.21
N LYS A 106 10.71 -22.82 -1.95
CA LYS A 106 9.83 -22.98 -3.10
C LYS A 106 10.03 -21.90 -4.15
N TYR A 107 9.49 -22.15 -5.34
CA TYR A 107 9.28 -21.15 -6.38
C TYR A 107 7.78 -21.00 -6.60
N LEU A 108 7.26 -19.77 -6.47
CA LEU A 108 5.85 -19.48 -6.59
C LEU A 108 5.59 -18.52 -7.76
N ASP A 109 4.53 -18.79 -8.52
CA ASP A 109 4.07 -17.90 -9.60
C ASP A 109 3.68 -16.54 -9.01
N ILE A 110 4.22 -15.46 -9.56
CA ILE A 110 3.95 -14.09 -9.07
C ILE A 110 2.57 -13.58 -9.42
N ASN A 111 1.91 -14.14 -10.43
CA ASN A 111 0.56 -13.75 -10.78
C ASN A 111 -0.42 -14.05 -9.64
N GLY A 112 -0.19 -15.13 -8.90
CA GLY A 112 -1.05 -15.53 -7.80
C GLY A 112 -2.50 -15.73 -8.24
N LEU A 113 -3.37 -15.90 -7.28
CA LEU A 113 -4.82 -15.96 -7.50
C LEU A 113 -5.53 -15.07 -6.47
N PRO A 114 -6.60 -14.38 -6.84
CA PRO A 114 -7.50 -13.75 -5.88
C PRO A 114 -7.96 -14.78 -4.85
N MET A 115 -8.02 -14.37 -3.59
CA MET A 115 -8.46 -15.26 -2.52
C MET A 115 -9.89 -15.74 -2.79
N ASN A 116 -10.11 -17.05 -2.71
CA ASN A 116 -11.45 -17.64 -2.88
C ASN A 116 -12.42 -17.01 -1.85
N PRO A 117 -13.52 -16.41 -2.29
CA PRO A 117 -14.50 -15.79 -1.38
C PRO A 117 -15.05 -16.75 -0.32
N ALA A 118 -15.20 -18.03 -0.64
CA ALA A 118 -15.69 -19.04 0.31
C ALA A 118 -14.66 -19.40 1.40
N ALA A 119 -13.38 -19.14 1.16
CA ALA A 119 -12.32 -19.37 2.13
C ALA A 119 -11.98 -18.11 2.94
N ARG A 120 -12.59 -16.97 2.66
CA ARG A 120 -12.34 -15.72 3.39
C ARG A 120 -12.93 -15.77 4.79
N ASP A 121 -12.12 -15.30 5.75
CA ASP A 121 -12.58 -14.97 7.09
C ASP A 121 -12.81 -13.45 7.21
N TYR A 122 -13.75 -13.05 8.08
CA TYR A 122 -14.08 -11.64 8.25
C TYR A 122 -13.01 -10.90 9.06
N PRO A 123 -12.55 -9.72 8.59
CA PRO A 123 -11.68 -8.85 9.36
C PRO A 123 -12.36 -8.40 10.66
N ASN A 124 -11.71 -8.63 11.80
CA ASN A 124 -12.27 -8.32 13.12
C ASN A 124 -11.23 -8.00 14.20
N GLU A 125 -9.95 -7.93 13.85
CA GLU A 125 -8.87 -7.65 14.80
C GLU A 125 -8.21 -6.31 14.45
N PHE A 126 -7.87 -5.55 15.49
CA PHE A 126 -7.22 -4.26 15.40
C PHE A 126 -5.74 -4.40 15.00
N ILE A 127 -5.29 -3.57 14.07
CA ILE A 127 -3.86 -3.34 13.81
C ILE A 127 -3.53 -1.93 14.26
N GLN A 128 -2.61 -1.80 15.22
CA GLN A 128 -2.10 -0.52 15.68
C GLN A 128 -1.03 -0.02 14.71
N THR A 129 -1.27 1.13 14.09
CA THR A 129 -0.28 1.81 13.23
C THR A 129 0.61 2.77 14.01
N GLY A 130 0.24 3.10 15.25
CA GLY A 130 0.90 4.08 16.08
C GLY A 130 0.59 5.54 15.70
N ILE A 131 -0.40 5.75 14.82
CA ILE A 131 -0.81 7.06 14.30
C ILE A 131 -2.24 7.33 14.74
N SER A 132 -2.42 8.32 15.65
CA SER A 132 -3.71 8.63 16.26
C SER A 132 -4.83 8.89 15.26
N ALA A 133 -4.56 9.61 14.17
CA ALA A 133 -5.55 9.91 13.12
C ALA A 133 -6.03 8.65 12.39
N ILE A 134 -5.22 7.59 12.34
CA ILE A 134 -5.59 6.29 11.77
C ILE A 134 -6.23 5.43 12.87
N ASP A 135 -5.50 5.13 13.92
CA ASP A 135 -5.90 4.18 14.95
C ASP A 135 -7.17 4.60 15.68
N GLY A 136 -7.28 5.90 16.00
CA GLY A 136 -8.41 6.44 16.74
C GLY A 136 -9.67 6.71 15.93
N LEU A 137 -9.57 7.00 14.62
CA LEU A 137 -10.69 7.48 13.81
C LEU A 137 -10.97 6.67 12.55
N ASN A 138 -9.94 6.10 11.96
CA ASN A 138 -10.00 5.36 10.70
C ASN A 138 -9.30 4.00 10.82
N THR A 139 -9.60 3.31 11.89
CA THR A 139 -8.95 2.10 12.37
C THR A 139 -8.69 1.07 11.27
N LEU A 140 -7.43 0.62 11.19
CA LEU A 140 -7.00 -0.47 10.34
C LEU A 140 -7.35 -1.81 10.98
N VAL A 141 -7.96 -2.68 10.19
CA VAL A 141 -8.37 -4.01 10.63
C VAL A 141 -7.57 -5.08 9.90
N ARG A 142 -7.19 -6.12 10.60
CA ARG A 142 -6.40 -7.22 10.08
C ARG A 142 -7.09 -7.91 8.90
N GLY A 143 -6.40 -7.99 7.76
CA GLY A 143 -6.93 -8.50 6.49
C GLY A 143 -7.66 -7.47 5.63
N GLN A 144 -7.65 -6.19 6.02
CA GLN A 144 -8.25 -5.08 5.29
C GLN A 144 -7.31 -4.54 4.20
N LYS A 145 -7.89 -3.96 3.16
CA LYS A 145 -7.23 -3.11 2.16
C LYS A 145 -7.61 -1.65 2.44
N LEU A 146 -6.69 -0.87 3.00
CA LEU A 146 -6.93 0.54 3.35
C LEU A 146 -5.90 1.43 2.65
N PRO A 147 -6.22 2.01 1.48
CA PRO A 147 -5.29 2.83 0.73
C PRO A 147 -5.05 4.19 1.37
N ILE A 148 -3.88 4.77 1.07
CA ILE A 148 -3.54 6.16 1.37
C ILE A 148 -3.52 6.95 0.07
N PHE A 149 -4.38 7.96 -0.02
CA PHE A 149 -4.44 8.89 -1.14
C PHE A 149 -3.61 10.12 -0.81
N SER A 150 -2.48 10.25 -1.49
CA SER A 150 -1.55 11.37 -1.35
C SER A 150 -1.68 12.34 -2.52
N GLY A 151 -1.01 13.47 -2.44
CA GLY A 151 -0.78 14.40 -3.54
C GLY A 151 0.73 14.57 -3.81
N SER A 152 1.07 15.07 -4.98
CA SER A 152 2.48 15.30 -5.34
C SER A 152 3.16 16.22 -4.31
N GLY A 153 4.33 15.80 -3.81
CA GLY A 153 5.10 16.52 -2.80
C GLY A 153 4.58 16.43 -1.37
N LEU A 154 3.53 15.67 -1.10
CA LEU A 154 3.12 15.35 0.27
C LEU A 154 3.97 14.20 0.84
N PRO A 155 4.15 14.12 2.18
CA PRO A 155 5.13 13.24 2.82
C PRO A 155 4.64 11.78 2.98
N HIS A 156 4.06 11.19 1.93
CA HIS A 156 3.55 9.83 2.00
C HIS A 156 4.64 8.77 2.19
N ALA A 157 5.84 8.99 1.66
CA ALA A 157 6.98 8.10 1.89
C ALA A 157 7.36 8.03 3.38
N ARG A 158 7.40 9.18 4.07
CA ARG A 158 7.67 9.24 5.51
C ARG A 158 6.57 8.56 6.33
N LEU A 159 5.31 8.75 5.93
CA LEU A 159 4.16 8.09 6.56
C LEU A 159 4.23 6.56 6.35
N ALA A 160 4.55 6.10 5.14
CA ALA A 160 4.72 4.69 4.84
C ALA A 160 5.83 4.05 5.69
N ALA A 161 6.99 4.71 5.79
CA ALA A 161 8.09 4.26 6.62
C ALA A 161 7.72 4.21 8.11
N GLN A 162 6.98 5.20 8.60
CA GLN A 162 6.49 5.24 9.98
C GLN A 162 5.55 4.06 10.28
N ILE A 163 4.57 3.80 9.41
CA ILE A 163 3.66 2.66 9.58
C ILE A 163 4.43 1.35 9.54
N ALA A 164 5.33 1.15 8.56
CA ALA A 164 6.14 -0.07 8.45
C ALA A 164 6.96 -0.33 9.71
N ARG A 165 7.54 0.72 10.31
CA ARG A 165 8.38 0.64 11.49
C ARG A 165 7.59 0.27 12.74
N GLN A 166 6.42 0.85 12.95
CA GLN A 166 5.71 0.78 14.24
C GLN A 166 4.42 -0.04 14.24
N ALA A 167 3.93 -0.46 13.07
CA ALA A 167 2.71 -1.28 13.00
C ALA A 167 2.86 -2.60 13.73
N LYS A 168 1.82 -2.98 14.48
CA LYS A 168 1.75 -4.22 15.26
C LYS A 168 0.31 -4.63 15.54
N VAL A 169 0.13 -5.90 15.87
CA VAL A 169 -1.09 -6.41 16.52
C VAL A 169 -0.92 -6.32 18.04
N LEU A 170 -2.03 -6.25 18.77
CA LEU A 170 -1.97 -6.17 20.24
C LEU A 170 -1.72 -7.54 20.90
N ASP A 171 -1.93 -8.63 20.15
CA ASP A 171 -1.64 -10.00 20.60
C ASP A 171 -0.29 -10.45 20.04
N ASP A 172 0.69 -10.63 20.93
CA ASP A 172 2.05 -11.05 20.59
C ASP A 172 2.18 -12.56 20.29
N SER A 173 1.07 -13.30 20.25
CA SER A 173 1.10 -14.77 20.05
C SER A 173 1.47 -15.19 18.63
N THR A 174 1.28 -14.31 17.63
CA THR A 174 1.54 -14.59 16.22
C THR A 174 2.59 -13.64 15.68
N PRO A 175 3.61 -14.14 14.94
CA PRO A 175 4.64 -13.29 14.36
C PRO A 175 4.06 -12.24 13.41
N PHE A 176 4.59 -11.02 13.47
CA PHE A 176 4.22 -9.91 12.60
C PHE A 176 5.36 -9.56 11.64
N ALA A 177 5.08 -9.51 10.36
CA ALA A 177 6.03 -9.14 9.32
C ALA A 177 5.48 -8.01 8.45
N VAL A 178 6.39 -7.29 7.81
CA VAL A 178 6.09 -6.25 6.81
C VAL A 178 6.67 -6.66 5.47
N VAL A 179 5.88 -6.55 4.41
CA VAL A 179 6.38 -6.62 3.04
C VAL A 179 6.19 -5.24 2.42
N PHE A 180 7.29 -4.62 2.07
CA PHE A 180 7.30 -3.26 1.55
C PHE A 180 7.74 -3.26 0.09
N ALA A 181 6.93 -2.74 -0.81
CA ALA A 181 7.29 -2.57 -2.21
C ALA A 181 7.34 -1.09 -2.56
N ALA A 182 8.53 -0.62 -2.88
CA ALA A 182 8.80 0.72 -3.39
C ALA A 182 8.84 0.66 -4.92
N ILE A 183 7.87 1.30 -5.59
CA ILE A 183 7.54 1.11 -7.00
C ILE A 183 7.82 2.39 -7.77
N GLY A 184 8.83 2.39 -8.64
CA GLY A 184 9.16 3.52 -9.48
C GLY A 184 9.60 4.76 -8.71
N ILE A 185 10.32 4.56 -7.60
CA ILE A 185 10.80 5.62 -6.72
C ILE A 185 12.16 6.16 -7.15
N THR A 186 12.56 7.31 -6.59
CA THR A 186 13.91 7.84 -6.81
C THR A 186 14.94 7.04 -6.00
N PHE A 187 16.22 7.16 -6.39
CA PHE A 187 17.31 6.55 -5.64
C PHE A 187 17.38 7.07 -4.20
N GLU A 188 17.15 8.36 -4.00
CA GLU A 188 17.15 8.99 -2.67
C GLU A 188 16.03 8.46 -1.77
N GLU A 189 14.84 8.20 -2.33
CA GLU A 189 13.74 7.58 -1.58
C GLU A 189 14.06 6.12 -1.22
N SER A 190 14.69 5.37 -2.13
CA SER A 190 15.14 4.00 -1.87
C SER A 190 16.15 3.96 -0.71
N GLU A 191 17.19 4.81 -0.77
CA GLU A 191 18.17 4.91 0.30
C GLU A 191 17.54 5.38 1.63
N TYR A 192 16.56 6.27 1.58
CA TYR A 192 15.79 6.68 2.76
C TYR A 192 15.10 5.47 3.42
N PHE A 193 14.38 4.63 2.67
CA PHE A 193 13.71 3.47 3.25
C PHE A 193 14.70 2.46 3.84
N VAL A 194 15.76 2.12 3.11
CA VAL A 194 16.77 1.17 3.57
C VAL A 194 17.46 1.67 4.84
N SER A 195 17.90 2.94 4.83
CA SER A 195 18.58 3.54 5.98
C SER A 195 17.68 3.66 7.20
N GLU A 196 16.41 4.08 7.00
CA GLU A 196 15.44 4.25 8.08
C GLU A 196 15.08 2.90 8.72
N PHE A 197 14.84 1.87 7.92
CA PHE A 197 14.52 0.53 8.45
C PHE A 197 15.72 -0.10 9.17
N ARG A 198 16.94 0.10 8.67
CA ARG A 198 18.16 -0.35 9.37
C ARG A 198 18.40 0.42 10.66
N ARG A 199 18.26 1.75 10.64
CA ARG A 199 18.43 2.62 11.81
C ARG A 199 17.49 2.25 12.96
N THR A 200 16.28 1.86 12.63
CA THR A 200 15.22 1.57 13.63
C THR A 200 15.12 0.09 13.99
N GLY A 201 15.85 -0.79 13.32
CA GLY A 201 15.72 -2.25 13.48
C GLY A 201 14.47 -2.85 12.82
N ALA A 202 13.65 -2.02 12.16
CA ALA A 202 12.46 -2.50 11.47
C ALA A 202 12.77 -3.43 10.29
N ILE A 203 14.00 -3.36 9.77
CA ILE A 203 14.45 -4.22 8.67
C ILE A 203 14.34 -5.70 9.04
N ASP A 204 14.60 -6.10 10.27
CA ASP A 204 14.64 -7.51 10.69
C ASP A 204 13.32 -8.26 10.48
N ARG A 205 12.20 -7.54 10.47
CA ARG A 205 10.86 -8.07 10.20
C ARG A 205 10.28 -7.65 8.85
N THR A 206 11.11 -7.05 7.99
CA THR A 206 10.67 -6.47 6.71
C THR A 206 11.32 -7.20 5.54
N VAL A 207 10.53 -7.50 4.52
CA VAL A 207 10.99 -7.84 3.17
C VAL A 207 10.80 -6.60 2.31
N LEU A 208 11.88 -6.04 1.80
CA LEU A 208 11.84 -4.82 0.99
C LEU A 208 12.11 -5.14 -0.48
N PHE A 209 11.15 -4.81 -1.34
CA PHE A 209 11.33 -4.81 -2.80
C PHE A 209 11.47 -3.39 -3.30
N THR A 210 12.46 -3.13 -4.14
CA THR A 210 12.73 -1.79 -4.65
C THR A 210 12.84 -1.80 -6.18
N ASN A 211 12.04 -0.97 -6.83
CA ASN A 211 12.12 -0.66 -8.25
C ASN A 211 12.34 0.83 -8.40
N LEU A 212 13.41 1.22 -9.07
CA LEU A 212 13.78 2.62 -9.27
C LEU A 212 13.05 3.23 -10.47
N ALA A 213 13.04 4.56 -10.54
CA ALA A 213 12.36 5.29 -11.60
C ALA A 213 13.00 5.06 -12.99
N ASP A 214 14.28 4.74 -13.05
CA ASP A 214 15.03 4.41 -14.27
C ASP A 214 15.02 2.92 -14.63
N ASP A 215 14.46 2.06 -13.76
CA ASP A 215 14.25 0.65 -14.09
C ASP A 215 13.15 0.46 -15.15
N PRO A 216 13.16 -0.65 -15.90
CA PRO A 216 12.18 -0.93 -16.94
C PRO A 216 10.73 -0.96 -16.43
N ALA A 217 9.78 -0.42 -17.23
CA ALA A 217 8.36 -0.40 -16.87
C ALA A 217 7.79 -1.80 -16.59
N VAL A 218 8.29 -2.83 -17.25
CA VAL A 218 7.82 -4.21 -17.05
C VAL A 218 8.26 -4.77 -15.70
N GLU A 219 9.46 -4.43 -15.24
CA GLU A 219 9.92 -4.74 -13.89
C GLU A 219 9.04 -4.05 -12.85
N ARG A 220 8.69 -2.78 -13.09
CA ARG A 220 7.76 -2.01 -12.24
C ARG A 220 6.41 -2.68 -12.10
N ILE A 221 5.90 -3.30 -13.16
CA ILE A 221 4.65 -4.09 -13.12
C ILE A 221 4.82 -5.38 -12.32
N ALA A 222 5.98 -6.01 -12.35
CA ALA A 222 6.26 -7.25 -11.60
C ALA A 222 6.42 -7.01 -10.10
N THR A 223 7.01 -5.88 -9.70
CA THR A 223 7.39 -5.54 -8.31
C THR A 223 6.27 -5.76 -7.28
N PRO A 224 5.06 -5.21 -7.42
CA PRO A 224 4.00 -5.44 -6.44
C PRO A 224 3.51 -6.90 -6.42
N ARG A 225 3.61 -7.60 -7.53
CA ARG A 225 3.25 -9.03 -7.62
C ARG A 225 4.27 -9.90 -6.90
N MET A 226 5.58 -9.58 -7.00
CA MET A 226 6.65 -10.18 -6.21
C MET A 226 6.40 -10.00 -4.71
N ALA A 227 6.13 -8.77 -4.30
CA ALA A 227 5.83 -8.45 -2.91
C ALA A 227 4.62 -9.21 -2.36
N LEU A 228 3.53 -9.26 -3.12
CA LEU A 228 2.33 -10.01 -2.72
C LEU A 228 2.57 -11.52 -2.64
N THR A 229 3.39 -12.08 -3.54
CA THR A 229 3.76 -13.50 -3.49
C THR A 229 4.58 -13.83 -2.24
N ALA A 230 5.54 -12.98 -1.88
CA ALA A 230 6.27 -13.11 -0.62
C ALA A 230 5.34 -13.00 0.59
N ALA A 231 4.41 -12.04 0.57
CA ALA A 231 3.44 -11.83 1.65
C ALA A 231 2.50 -13.03 1.84
N GLU A 232 1.97 -13.59 0.75
CA GLU A 232 1.11 -14.78 0.80
C GLU A 232 1.85 -15.99 1.36
N TYR A 233 3.11 -16.20 0.96
CA TYR A 233 3.93 -17.27 1.50
C TYR A 233 4.13 -17.12 3.01
N LEU A 234 4.55 -15.95 3.48
CA LEU A 234 4.76 -15.68 4.90
C LEU A 234 3.44 -15.77 5.71
N ALA A 235 2.34 -15.30 5.14
CA ALA A 235 1.05 -15.32 5.81
C ALA A 235 0.41 -16.71 5.85
N PHE A 236 0.26 -17.36 4.69
CA PHE A 236 -0.59 -18.55 4.58
C PHE A 236 0.19 -19.87 4.72
N GLU A 237 1.51 -19.88 4.49
CA GLU A 237 2.32 -21.06 4.73
C GLU A 237 3.11 -20.99 6.06
N LYS A 238 3.55 -19.80 6.47
CA LYS A 238 4.28 -19.61 7.74
C LYS A 238 3.42 -19.08 8.88
N GLY A 239 2.16 -18.75 8.62
CA GLY A 239 1.18 -18.35 9.64
C GLY A 239 1.41 -16.97 10.24
N MET A 240 2.13 -16.07 9.54
CA MET A 240 2.44 -14.73 10.03
C MET A 240 1.32 -13.72 9.75
N HIS A 241 1.24 -12.68 10.56
CA HIS A 241 0.48 -11.48 10.22
C HIS A 241 1.34 -10.58 9.37
N VAL A 242 1.00 -10.43 8.09
CA VAL A 242 1.79 -9.67 7.13
C VAL A 242 1.08 -8.38 6.75
N LEU A 243 1.74 -7.25 7.00
CA LEU A 243 1.34 -5.94 6.49
C LEU A 243 2.08 -5.66 5.20
N VAL A 244 1.34 -5.53 4.10
CA VAL A 244 1.89 -5.17 2.80
C VAL A 244 1.69 -3.68 2.55
N ILE A 245 2.77 -2.97 2.24
CA ILE A 245 2.75 -1.56 1.84
C ILE A 245 3.25 -1.47 0.40
N LEU A 246 2.43 -0.94 -0.49
CA LEU A 246 2.75 -0.75 -1.91
C LEU A 246 2.79 0.75 -2.21
N THR A 247 3.95 1.30 -2.52
CA THR A 247 4.13 2.73 -2.82
C THR A 247 5.09 2.92 -4.02
N ASP A 248 4.72 3.53 -5.12
CA ASP A 248 3.48 4.23 -5.42
C ASP A 248 2.68 3.48 -6.50
N ILE A 249 1.40 3.26 -6.22
CA ILE A 249 0.49 2.59 -7.17
C ILE A 249 0.26 3.45 -8.43
N THR A 250 0.43 4.77 -8.35
CA THR A 250 0.36 5.63 -9.52
C THR A 250 1.48 5.32 -10.50
N ASN A 251 2.70 5.10 -10.01
CA ASN A 251 3.83 4.69 -10.86
C ASN A 251 3.59 3.31 -11.50
N TYR A 252 2.96 2.40 -10.77
CA TYR A 252 2.53 1.12 -11.31
C TYR A 252 1.54 1.28 -12.47
N ALA A 253 0.51 2.10 -12.29
CA ALA A 253 -0.49 2.35 -13.33
C ALA A 253 0.09 3.08 -14.54
N GLU A 254 1.05 3.98 -14.34
CA GLU A 254 1.80 4.62 -15.42
C GLU A 254 2.62 3.61 -16.23
N ALA A 255 3.26 2.64 -15.56
CA ALA A 255 3.95 1.56 -16.26
C ALA A 255 3.00 0.69 -17.09
N LEU A 256 1.80 0.40 -16.59
CA LEU A 256 0.76 -0.29 -17.37
C LEU A 256 0.34 0.54 -18.60
N ARG A 257 0.19 1.85 -18.45
CA ARG A 257 -0.14 2.76 -19.57
C ARG A 257 0.96 2.76 -20.63
N GLU A 258 2.22 2.84 -20.23
CA GLU A 258 3.37 2.80 -21.11
C GLU A 258 3.42 1.49 -21.92
N VAL A 259 3.29 0.36 -21.23
CA VAL A 259 3.32 -0.96 -21.88
C VAL A 259 2.12 -1.17 -22.79
N SER A 260 0.92 -0.76 -22.39
CA SER A 260 -0.29 -0.81 -23.21
C SER A 260 -0.15 0.02 -24.48
N ALA A 261 0.42 1.22 -24.37
CA ALA A 261 0.71 2.08 -25.52
C ALA A 261 1.72 1.44 -26.49
N ALA A 262 2.79 0.82 -25.96
CA ALA A 262 3.78 0.10 -26.76
C ALA A 262 3.16 -1.10 -27.51
N ARG A 263 2.15 -1.74 -26.93
CA ARG A 263 1.37 -2.83 -27.57
C ARG A 263 0.31 -2.33 -28.55
N LYS A 264 0.13 -1.00 -28.67
CA LYS A 264 -0.92 -0.39 -29.50
C LYS A 264 -2.34 -0.84 -29.11
N GLU A 265 -2.57 -1.12 -27.84
CA GLU A 265 -3.88 -1.44 -27.30
C GLU A 265 -4.80 -0.20 -27.35
N VAL A 266 -6.11 -0.42 -27.49
CA VAL A 266 -7.08 0.69 -27.48
C VAL A 266 -7.09 1.33 -26.09
N PRO A 267 -6.78 2.63 -25.98
CA PRO A 267 -6.72 3.30 -24.69
C PRO A 267 -8.12 3.48 -24.09
N GLY A 268 -8.23 3.28 -22.79
CA GLY A 268 -9.37 3.63 -21.98
C GLY A 268 -9.31 5.08 -21.47
N ARG A 269 -9.99 5.35 -20.37
CA ARG A 269 -10.05 6.67 -19.73
C ARG A 269 -8.65 7.20 -19.39
N ARG A 270 -8.35 8.44 -19.80
CA ARG A 270 -7.03 9.11 -19.61
C ARG A 270 -5.83 8.33 -20.17
N GLY A 271 -6.04 7.46 -21.15
CA GLY A 271 -4.97 6.70 -21.79
C GLY A 271 -4.53 5.44 -21.05
N TYR A 272 -5.14 5.10 -19.92
CA TYR A 272 -4.89 3.83 -19.22
C TYR A 272 -5.50 2.66 -19.99
N PRO A 273 -4.96 1.43 -19.82
CA PRO A 273 -5.56 0.27 -20.46
C PRO A 273 -6.97 0.00 -19.92
N GLY A 274 -7.84 -0.50 -20.80
CA GLY A 274 -9.24 -0.79 -20.43
C GLY A 274 -9.38 -1.82 -19.29
N TYR A 275 -8.36 -2.65 -19.08
CA TYR A 275 -8.30 -3.65 -18.01
C TYR A 275 -7.69 -3.14 -16.69
N LEU A 276 -7.41 -1.84 -16.52
CA LEU A 276 -6.80 -1.29 -15.30
C LEU A 276 -7.57 -1.69 -14.03
N TYR A 277 -8.93 -1.65 -14.09
CA TYR A 277 -9.76 -2.06 -12.95
C TYR A 277 -9.54 -3.53 -12.57
N THR A 278 -9.62 -4.43 -13.54
CA THR A 278 -9.46 -5.86 -13.31
C THR A 278 -8.05 -6.20 -12.83
N ASP A 279 -7.04 -5.51 -13.35
CA ASP A 279 -5.65 -5.71 -12.97
C ASP A 279 -5.41 -5.28 -11.50
N LEU A 280 -5.85 -4.08 -11.11
CA LEU A 280 -5.80 -3.62 -9.73
C LEU A 280 -6.63 -4.51 -8.79
N ALA A 281 -7.83 -4.93 -9.21
CA ALA A 281 -8.67 -5.82 -8.42
C ALA A 281 -8.00 -7.19 -8.19
N THR A 282 -7.42 -7.78 -9.21
CA THR A 282 -6.69 -9.05 -9.11
C THR A 282 -5.55 -8.97 -8.09
N MET A 283 -4.84 -7.85 -8.05
CA MET A 283 -3.74 -7.59 -7.14
C MET A 283 -4.25 -7.33 -5.71
N TYR A 284 -5.23 -6.44 -5.53
CA TYR A 284 -5.74 -6.08 -4.21
C TYR A 284 -6.52 -7.22 -3.54
N GLU A 285 -7.23 -8.04 -4.31
CA GLU A 285 -7.99 -9.18 -3.79
C GLU A 285 -7.13 -10.37 -3.30
N ARG A 286 -5.80 -10.27 -3.41
CA ARG A 286 -4.85 -11.18 -2.75
C ARG A 286 -4.74 -10.94 -1.24
N ALA A 287 -5.13 -9.75 -0.76
CA ALA A 287 -5.17 -9.44 0.67
C ALA A 287 -6.41 -10.06 1.34
N GLY A 288 -6.28 -10.41 2.62
CA GLY A 288 -7.37 -10.93 3.43
C GLY A 288 -6.92 -11.92 4.50
N ARG A 289 -7.90 -12.57 5.11
CA ARG A 289 -7.75 -13.69 6.04
C ARG A 289 -8.39 -14.93 5.44
N GLN A 290 -7.85 -16.10 5.76
CA GLN A 290 -8.41 -17.38 5.36
C GLN A 290 -8.92 -18.17 6.58
N LEU A 291 -10.07 -18.80 6.42
CA LEU A 291 -10.64 -19.68 7.45
C LEU A 291 -9.65 -20.79 7.79
N GLY A 292 -9.40 -20.98 9.10
CA GLY A 292 -8.49 -22.01 9.60
C GLY A 292 -7.01 -21.70 9.44
N CYS A 293 -6.63 -20.54 8.90
CA CYS A 293 -5.24 -20.09 8.81
C CYS A 293 -4.98 -18.99 9.86
N PRO A 294 -3.92 -19.12 10.69
CA PRO A 294 -3.56 -18.08 11.67
C PRO A 294 -3.03 -16.81 11.01
N GLY A 295 -2.42 -16.93 9.83
CA GLY A 295 -1.83 -15.81 9.10
C GLY A 295 -2.86 -14.94 8.38
N SER A 296 -2.42 -13.75 7.97
CA SER A 296 -3.24 -12.80 7.21
C SER A 296 -2.38 -11.87 6.38
N VAL A 297 -2.96 -11.34 5.31
CA VAL A 297 -2.38 -10.26 4.50
C VAL A 297 -3.26 -9.03 4.64
N THR A 298 -2.74 -7.99 5.29
CA THR A 298 -3.34 -6.65 5.36
C THR A 298 -2.59 -5.74 4.40
N MET A 299 -3.28 -4.89 3.67
CA MET A 299 -2.66 -4.12 2.60
C MET A 299 -2.92 -2.62 2.73
N ILE A 300 -1.87 -1.83 2.57
CA ILE A 300 -1.91 -0.37 2.45
C ILE A 300 -1.34 0.01 1.09
N PRO A 301 -2.17 0.09 0.04
CA PRO A 301 -1.75 0.69 -1.21
C PRO A 301 -1.64 2.20 -1.04
N ILE A 302 -0.52 2.78 -1.43
CA ILE A 302 -0.31 4.23 -1.41
C ILE A 302 -0.25 4.72 -2.86
N LEU A 303 -1.01 5.76 -3.16
CA LEU A 303 -1.06 6.36 -4.48
C LEU A 303 -0.96 7.89 -4.39
N THR A 304 -0.38 8.47 -5.41
CA THR A 304 -0.32 9.91 -5.61
C THR A 304 -1.40 10.33 -6.60
N MET A 305 -2.33 11.18 -6.16
CA MET A 305 -3.38 11.71 -7.02
C MET A 305 -2.80 12.80 -7.93
N PRO A 306 -2.81 12.63 -9.27
CA PRO A 306 -2.45 13.70 -10.18
C PRO A 306 -3.36 14.92 -9.95
N GLU A 307 -2.77 16.11 -9.80
CA GLU A 307 -3.49 17.38 -9.56
C GLU A 307 -4.41 17.38 -8.31
N ASP A 308 -4.12 16.52 -7.32
CA ASP A 308 -4.97 16.27 -6.15
C ASP A 308 -6.42 15.84 -6.52
N ASP A 309 -6.62 15.31 -7.74
CA ASP A 309 -7.93 14.93 -8.31
C ASP A 309 -8.34 13.51 -7.87
N LYS A 310 -9.29 13.43 -6.93
CA LYS A 310 -9.87 12.17 -6.46
C LYS A 310 -10.68 11.43 -7.52
N THR A 311 -11.09 12.11 -8.59
CA THR A 311 -11.86 11.53 -9.71
C THR A 311 -10.95 10.95 -10.80
N HIS A 312 -9.63 11.07 -10.65
CA HIS A 312 -8.67 10.44 -11.53
C HIS A 312 -8.85 8.91 -11.51
N PRO A 313 -8.66 8.18 -12.63
CA PRO A 313 -8.91 6.72 -12.68
C PRO A 313 -8.24 5.91 -11.58
N ILE A 314 -7.03 6.26 -11.17
CA ILE A 314 -6.27 5.49 -10.18
C ILE A 314 -6.92 5.56 -8.79
N PRO A 315 -7.13 6.74 -8.15
CA PRO A 315 -7.82 6.81 -6.87
C PRO A 315 -9.28 6.37 -6.96
N ASP A 316 -9.99 6.70 -8.04
CA ASP A 316 -11.38 6.33 -8.26
C ASP A 316 -11.56 4.80 -8.23
N LEU A 317 -10.79 4.07 -9.07
CA LEU A 317 -10.86 2.60 -9.11
C LEU A 317 -10.36 1.95 -7.82
N THR A 318 -9.29 2.46 -7.22
CA THR A 318 -8.77 1.96 -5.94
C THR A 318 -9.83 2.09 -4.83
N GLY A 319 -10.53 3.21 -4.77
CA GLY A 319 -11.61 3.45 -3.80
C GLY A 319 -12.80 2.50 -3.94
N TYR A 320 -13.10 2.04 -5.16
CA TYR A 320 -14.14 1.03 -5.39
C TYR A 320 -13.75 -0.39 -4.96
N ILE A 321 -12.47 -0.75 -5.13
CA ILE A 321 -12.00 -2.11 -4.85
C ILE A 321 -11.72 -2.31 -3.35
N THR A 322 -11.30 -1.25 -2.66
CA THR A 322 -10.81 -1.32 -1.28
C THR A 322 -11.87 -0.96 -0.24
N GLU A 323 -11.57 -1.17 1.04
CA GLU A 323 -12.50 -0.94 2.15
C GLU A 323 -12.31 0.42 2.82
N GLY A 324 -12.08 1.47 2.05
CA GLY A 324 -11.96 2.84 2.54
C GLY A 324 -10.80 3.61 1.90
N GLN A 325 -10.41 4.72 2.51
CA GLN A 325 -9.23 5.51 2.14
C GLN A 325 -8.79 6.42 3.28
N ILE A 326 -7.50 6.65 3.40
CA ILE A 326 -6.88 7.71 4.20
C ILE A 326 -6.44 8.80 3.23
N ILE A 327 -6.79 10.05 3.49
CA ILE A 327 -6.50 11.17 2.57
C ILE A 327 -5.51 12.12 3.22
N LEU A 328 -4.42 12.42 2.53
CA LEU A 328 -3.48 13.46 2.92
C LEU A 328 -3.92 14.81 2.37
N SER A 329 -3.85 15.85 3.19
CA SER A 329 -4.29 17.21 2.87
C SER A 329 -3.11 18.14 2.67
N ARG A 330 -3.09 18.81 1.52
CA ARG A 330 -2.12 19.87 1.23
C ARG A 330 -2.28 21.08 2.17
N ASP A 331 -3.51 21.38 2.58
CA ASP A 331 -3.77 22.51 3.49
C ASP A 331 -3.26 22.22 4.90
N LEU A 332 -3.44 21.00 5.42
CA LEU A 332 -2.85 20.60 6.69
C LEU A 332 -1.31 20.57 6.62
N TYR A 333 -0.76 20.12 5.50
CA TYR A 333 0.69 20.14 5.29
C TYR A 333 1.26 21.56 5.31
N ARG A 334 0.60 22.52 4.66
CA ARG A 334 0.97 23.95 4.71
C ARG A 334 0.92 24.53 6.11
N LYS A 335 0.03 24.02 6.96
CA LYS A 335 -0.07 24.38 8.39
C LYS A 335 0.98 23.66 9.26
N ASN A 336 1.89 22.89 8.66
CA ASN A 336 2.88 22.07 9.35
C ASN A 336 2.28 20.99 10.27
N ILE A 337 1.10 20.49 9.95
CA ILE A 337 0.49 19.32 10.59
C ILE A 337 1.11 18.06 9.98
N GLN A 338 1.72 17.21 10.79
CA GLN A 338 2.46 16.03 10.34
C GLN A 338 2.17 14.80 11.20
N PRO A 339 1.73 13.67 10.60
CA PRO A 339 1.32 13.52 9.19
C PRO A 339 0.06 14.34 8.86
N PRO A 340 -0.08 14.88 7.64
CA PRO A 340 -1.19 15.77 7.27
C PRO A 340 -2.45 14.99 6.87
N ILE A 341 -2.95 14.14 7.75
CA ILE A 341 -4.12 13.29 7.50
C ILE A 341 -5.40 14.11 7.69
N ASP A 342 -6.18 14.26 6.63
CA ASP A 342 -7.53 14.86 6.72
C ASP A 342 -8.54 13.78 7.13
N VAL A 343 -8.93 13.80 8.38
CA VAL A 343 -9.77 12.76 8.98
C VAL A 343 -11.23 12.79 8.50
N LEU A 344 -11.74 13.95 8.04
CA LEU A 344 -13.16 14.06 7.64
C LEU A 344 -13.46 13.33 6.31
N PRO A 345 -12.68 13.49 5.23
CA PRO A 345 -12.87 12.73 4.01
C PRO A 345 -12.26 11.33 4.06
N SER A 346 -11.48 11.01 5.08
CA SER A 346 -10.94 9.68 5.30
C SER A 346 -12.01 8.74 5.87
N LEU A 347 -11.94 7.47 5.46
CA LEU A 347 -12.92 6.47 5.87
C LEU A 347 -12.28 5.09 5.92
N SER A 348 -12.46 4.37 7.02
CA SER A 348 -12.29 2.92 7.07
C SER A 348 -13.67 2.27 7.24
N ARG A 349 -14.10 1.51 6.23
CA ARG A 349 -15.42 0.85 6.24
C ARG A 349 -15.51 -0.29 7.24
N LEU A 350 -14.38 -0.82 7.69
CA LEU A 350 -14.31 -1.93 8.64
C LEU A 350 -13.94 -1.49 10.06
N LYS A 351 -13.79 -0.19 10.32
CA LYS A 351 -13.34 0.34 11.60
C LYS A 351 -14.11 -0.23 12.81
N ASP A 352 -15.44 -0.31 12.71
CA ASP A 352 -16.29 -0.81 13.79
C ASP A 352 -16.05 -2.30 14.12
N LYS A 353 -15.41 -3.05 13.24
CA LYS A 353 -15.09 -4.46 13.44
C LYS A 353 -13.81 -4.65 14.28
N GLY A 354 -12.92 -3.66 14.28
CA GLY A 354 -11.63 -3.71 14.96
C GLY A 354 -11.60 -3.04 16.33
N VAL A 355 -12.71 -2.40 16.78
CA VAL A 355 -12.72 -1.58 18.00
C VAL A 355 -13.66 -2.13 19.06
N GLY A 356 -13.46 -1.71 20.32
CA GLY A 356 -14.30 -2.02 21.46
C GLY A 356 -13.68 -3.00 22.44
N GLU A 357 -14.50 -3.48 23.37
CA GLU A 357 -14.10 -4.39 24.43
C GLU A 357 -13.45 -5.68 23.87
N GLY A 358 -12.34 -6.08 24.43
CA GLY A 358 -11.57 -7.26 23.99
C GLY A 358 -10.70 -7.04 22.74
N LYS A 359 -10.75 -5.86 22.11
CA LYS A 359 -9.97 -5.52 20.92
C LYS A 359 -9.10 -4.29 21.13
N THR A 360 -9.71 -3.21 21.63
CA THR A 360 -9.06 -1.97 22.01
C THR A 360 -9.51 -1.58 23.43
N ARG A 361 -10.34 -0.53 23.55
CA ARG A 361 -10.94 -0.12 24.82
C ARG A 361 -12.45 0.11 24.60
N GLU A 362 -13.27 -0.13 25.61
CA GLU A 362 -14.75 -0.07 25.52
C GLU A 362 -15.30 1.28 25.03
N ASP A 363 -14.59 2.36 25.35
CA ASP A 363 -14.96 3.74 24.98
C ASP A 363 -14.50 4.14 23.56
N HIS A 364 -13.75 3.28 22.86
CA HIS A 364 -13.14 3.66 21.56
C HIS A 364 -14.19 4.12 20.54
N ALA A 365 -15.21 3.31 20.27
CA ALA A 365 -16.22 3.65 19.26
C ALA A 365 -17.00 4.94 19.59
N PRO A 366 -17.55 5.16 20.79
CA PRO A 366 -18.20 6.42 21.12
C PRO A 366 -17.25 7.62 21.13
N THR A 367 -16.00 7.46 21.62
CA THR A 367 -14.98 8.53 21.59
C THR A 367 -14.64 8.93 20.16
N MET A 368 -14.41 7.94 19.28
CA MET A 368 -14.18 8.16 17.85
C MET A 368 -15.29 8.97 17.20
N ASN A 369 -16.55 8.60 17.42
CA ASN A 369 -17.69 9.26 16.85
C ASN A 369 -17.87 10.69 17.39
N GLN A 370 -17.54 10.92 18.68
CA GLN A 370 -17.61 12.24 19.30
C GLN A 370 -16.50 13.17 18.78
N LEU A 371 -15.25 12.68 18.70
CA LEU A 371 -14.12 13.44 18.15
C LEU A 371 -14.36 13.85 16.70
N PHE A 372 -14.83 12.92 15.88
CA PHE A 372 -15.16 13.17 14.48
C PHE A 372 -16.25 14.26 14.34
N SER A 373 -17.34 14.14 15.10
CA SER A 373 -18.42 15.12 15.08
C SER A 373 -17.97 16.49 15.58
N ALA A 374 -17.21 16.53 16.67
CA ALA A 374 -16.70 17.78 17.23
C ALA A 374 -15.73 18.50 16.27
N TYR A 375 -14.87 17.74 15.60
CA TYR A 375 -13.95 18.31 14.61
C TYR A 375 -14.70 18.84 13.38
N ALA A 376 -15.74 18.13 12.90
CA ALA A 376 -16.58 18.62 11.81
C ALA A 376 -17.26 19.94 12.17
N SER A 377 -17.90 20.03 13.35
CA SER A 377 -18.52 21.27 13.84
C SER A 377 -17.49 22.41 14.01
N GLY A 378 -16.29 22.08 14.48
CA GLY A 378 -15.20 23.05 14.63
C GLY A 378 -14.69 23.58 13.29
N LYS A 379 -14.60 22.76 12.26
CA LYS A 379 -14.25 23.23 10.89
C LYS A 379 -15.33 24.15 10.34
N GLU A 380 -16.60 23.79 10.50
CA GLU A 380 -17.73 24.63 10.08
C GLU A 380 -17.73 26.00 10.82
N ALA A 381 -17.51 25.99 12.12
CA ALA A 381 -17.39 27.22 12.90
C ALA A 381 -16.24 28.13 12.42
N ARG A 382 -15.08 27.57 12.07
CA ARG A 382 -13.94 28.32 11.51
C ARG A 382 -14.26 28.91 10.12
N GLU A 383 -14.97 28.17 9.28
CA GLU A 383 -15.43 28.69 7.99
C GLU A 383 -16.39 29.88 8.16
N LEU A 384 -17.36 29.73 9.04
CA LEU A 384 -18.29 30.85 9.40
C LEU A 384 -17.56 32.05 9.97
N MET A 385 -16.58 31.82 10.86
CA MET A 385 -15.74 32.88 11.43
C MET A 385 -14.97 33.62 10.33
N THR A 386 -14.49 32.96 9.33
CA THR A 386 -13.76 33.56 8.20
C THR A 386 -14.68 34.42 7.32
N ILE A 387 -15.94 34.01 7.15
CA ILE A 387 -16.91 34.70 6.28
C ILE A 387 -17.62 35.86 7.01
N LEU A 388 -18.07 35.65 8.25
CA LEU A 388 -18.95 36.54 8.99
C LEU A 388 -18.25 37.34 10.11
N GLY A 389 -17.05 36.92 10.47
CA GLY A 389 -16.29 37.43 11.61
C GLY A 389 -16.64 36.74 12.93
N GLU A 390 -15.76 36.86 13.92
CA GLU A 390 -15.87 36.21 15.23
C GLU A 390 -17.13 36.64 16.01
N SER A 391 -17.55 37.90 15.87
CA SER A 391 -18.72 38.45 16.56
C SER A 391 -20.05 37.83 16.12
N ALA A 392 -20.08 37.08 15.03
CA ALA A 392 -21.28 36.40 14.55
C ALA A 392 -21.45 34.99 15.10
N LEU A 393 -20.43 34.44 15.80
CA LEU A 393 -20.46 33.09 16.36
C LEU A 393 -21.00 33.12 17.81
N THR A 394 -21.61 31.99 18.19
CA THR A 394 -21.97 31.74 19.59
C THR A 394 -20.74 31.32 20.41
N ASP A 395 -20.82 31.42 21.73
CA ASP A 395 -19.77 30.96 22.64
C ASP A 395 -19.46 29.45 22.41
N THR A 396 -20.48 28.68 22.05
CA THR A 396 -20.33 27.25 21.74
C THR A 396 -19.57 27.05 20.44
N ASP A 397 -19.87 27.82 19.39
CA ASP A 397 -19.13 27.74 18.11
C ASP A 397 -17.66 28.12 18.30
N LEU A 398 -17.37 29.11 19.13
CA LEU A 398 -15.98 29.47 19.46
C LEU A 398 -15.23 28.34 20.18
N LYS A 399 -15.91 27.61 21.08
CA LYS A 399 -15.33 26.44 21.73
C LYS A 399 -15.05 25.30 20.72
N PHE A 400 -15.96 25.04 19.77
CA PHE A 400 -15.76 24.09 18.72
C PHE A 400 -14.62 24.49 17.77
N ALA A 401 -14.50 25.76 17.40
CA ALA A 401 -13.41 26.27 16.59
C ALA A 401 -12.05 26.07 17.29
N LYS A 402 -11.98 26.41 18.60
CA LYS A 402 -10.79 26.14 19.42
C LYS A 402 -10.46 24.65 19.52
N PHE A 403 -11.48 23.82 19.71
CA PHE A 403 -11.33 22.36 19.71
C PHE A 403 -10.69 21.88 18.40
N ALA A 404 -11.16 22.34 17.24
CA ALA A 404 -10.63 21.95 15.95
C ALA A 404 -9.15 22.33 15.78
N ASP A 405 -8.74 23.52 16.26
CA ASP A 405 -7.34 23.95 16.24
C ASP A 405 -6.44 23.05 17.12
N GLU A 406 -6.87 22.76 18.33
CA GLU A 406 -6.12 21.88 19.24
C GLU A 406 -6.13 20.44 18.76
N PHE A 407 -7.21 19.99 18.15
CA PHE A 407 -7.30 18.65 17.54
C PHE A 407 -6.30 18.50 16.39
N GLU A 408 -6.21 19.46 15.48
CA GLU A 408 -5.21 19.45 14.40
C GLU A 408 -3.79 19.45 14.98
N LYS A 409 -3.49 20.30 15.96
CA LYS A 409 -2.14 20.45 16.54
C LYS A 409 -1.69 19.30 17.41
N ARG A 410 -2.57 18.70 18.20
CA ARG A 410 -2.21 17.71 19.22
C ARG A 410 -2.58 16.29 18.85
N TYR A 411 -3.74 16.07 18.20
CA TYR A 411 -4.24 14.74 17.89
C TYR A 411 -3.73 14.29 16.51
N VAL A 412 -3.94 15.09 15.47
CA VAL A 412 -3.51 14.75 14.11
C VAL A 412 -2.00 14.91 13.98
N SER A 413 -1.45 16.04 14.41
CA SER A 413 0.00 16.28 14.38
C SER A 413 0.70 15.53 15.50
N GLN A 414 1.51 14.57 15.15
CA GLN A 414 2.35 13.82 16.10
C GLN A 414 3.81 13.68 15.65
N GLY A 415 4.14 14.16 14.44
CA GLY A 415 5.44 13.93 13.81
C GLY A 415 5.60 12.50 13.31
N PHE A 416 6.73 12.24 12.65
CA PHE A 416 6.99 10.93 12.02
C PHE A 416 7.80 9.97 12.90
N ASP A 417 8.26 10.42 14.07
CA ASP A 417 9.07 9.60 14.99
C ASP A 417 8.28 9.12 16.23
N THR A 418 7.04 9.57 16.38
CA THR A 418 6.20 9.25 17.52
C THR A 418 5.35 8.01 17.25
N ASP A 419 5.42 7.02 18.14
CA ASP A 419 4.54 5.85 18.20
C ASP A 419 3.56 6.04 19.36
N ARG A 420 2.28 6.26 19.07
CA ARG A 420 1.23 6.37 20.08
C ARG A 420 0.43 5.08 20.16
N SER A 421 0.36 4.50 21.35
CA SER A 421 -0.55 3.39 21.60
C SER A 421 -2.01 3.81 21.44
N ILE A 422 -2.90 2.85 21.25
CA ILE A 422 -4.34 3.13 21.19
C ILE A 422 -4.85 3.75 22.49
N THR A 423 -4.30 3.35 23.65
CA THR A 423 -4.65 3.92 24.95
C THR A 423 -4.27 5.39 25.02
N GLU A 424 -3.01 5.75 24.68
CA GLU A 424 -2.56 7.14 24.62
C GLU A 424 -3.39 7.97 23.65
N THR A 425 -3.74 7.39 22.51
CA THR A 425 -4.60 8.03 21.49
C THR A 425 -5.99 8.35 22.05
N LEU A 426 -6.62 7.42 22.75
CA LEU A 426 -7.93 7.62 23.37
C LEU A 426 -7.87 8.60 24.53
N ASP A 427 -6.86 8.52 25.38
CA ASP A 427 -6.67 9.45 26.49
C ASP A 427 -6.47 10.89 25.99
N LEU A 428 -5.66 11.08 24.94
CA LEU A 428 -5.52 12.37 24.28
C LEU A 428 -6.84 12.86 23.68
N GLY A 429 -7.65 11.97 23.13
CA GLY A 429 -9.01 12.29 22.67
C GLY A 429 -9.88 12.83 23.81
N TRP A 430 -9.87 12.22 24.97
CA TRP A 430 -10.61 12.66 26.14
C TRP A 430 -10.10 14.00 26.69
N GLU A 431 -8.78 14.22 26.71
CA GLU A 431 -8.22 15.53 27.07
C GLU A 431 -8.75 16.66 26.18
N LEU A 432 -8.85 16.40 24.87
CA LEU A 432 -9.38 17.39 23.92
C LEU A 432 -10.88 17.59 24.08
N LEU A 433 -11.66 16.54 24.33
CA LEU A 433 -13.10 16.65 24.57
C LEU A 433 -13.44 17.49 25.81
N ARG A 434 -12.53 17.61 26.77
CA ARG A 434 -12.66 18.53 27.92
C ARG A 434 -12.78 20.01 27.52
N LEU A 435 -12.32 20.38 26.32
CA LEU A 435 -12.49 21.75 25.80
C LEU A 435 -13.95 22.11 25.47
N LEU A 436 -14.80 21.10 25.34
CA LEU A 436 -16.21 21.26 25.00
C LEU A 436 -17.08 21.18 26.25
N PRO A 437 -18.25 21.88 26.27
CA PRO A 437 -19.24 21.70 27.32
C PRO A 437 -19.72 20.25 27.39
N ARG A 438 -19.94 19.74 28.60
CA ARG A 438 -20.40 18.35 28.82
C ARG A 438 -21.68 18.02 28.04
N GLU A 439 -22.59 19.00 27.91
CA GLU A 439 -23.85 18.88 27.18
C GLU A 439 -23.65 18.61 25.68
N GLU A 440 -22.46 18.92 25.14
CA GLU A 440 -22.12 18.72 23.74
C GLU A 440 -21.50 17.31 23.49
N LEU A 441 -21.20 16.54 24.53
CA LEU A 441 -20.72 15.16 24.42
C LEU A 441 -21.87 14.17 24.16
N LYS A 442 -22.73 14.46 23.19
CA LYS A 442 -24.00 13.79 22.91
C LYS A 442 -23.86 12.36 22.36
N ARG A 443 -22.67 12.01 21.87
CA ARG A 443 -22.39 10.69 21.26
C ARG A 443 -21.82 9.68 22.26
N ILE A 444 -21.58 10.09 23.49
CA ILE A 444 -21.01 9.26 24.56
C ILE A 444 -22.02 9.16 25.69
N LYS A 445 -22.20 7.97 26.24
CA LYS A 445 -23.06 7.75 27.41
C LYS A 445 -22.48 8.46 28.64
N GLY A 446 -23.37 8.94 29.53
CA GLY A 446 -22.97 9.70 30.70
C GLY A 446 -22.04 8.97 31.65
N ASP A 447 -22.25 7.66 31.84
CA ASP A 447 -21.39 6.78 32.65
C ASP A 447 -19.95 6.69 32.12
N MET A 448 -19.79 6.64 30.79
CA MET A 448 -18.46 6.69 30.16
C MET A 448 -17.81 8.07 30.30
N VAL A 449 -18.62 9.15 30.17
CA VAL A 449 -18.11 10.52 30.40
C VAL A 449 -17.61 10.64 31.85
N ASP A 450 -18.35 10.12 32.82
CA ASP A 450 -17.95 10.16 34.24
C ASP A 450 -16.69 9.33 34.53
N LYS A 451 -16.47 8.27 33.73
CA LYS A 451 -15.32 7.37 33.90
C LYS A 451 -14.03 7.91 33.26
N TYR A 452 -14.12 8.49 32.06
CA TYR A 452 -12.95 8.79 31.23
C TYR A 452 -12.65 10.27 31.08
N LEU A 453 -13.63 11.18 31.27
CA LEU A 453 -13.35 12.61 31.17
C LEU A 453 -12.45 13.04 32.34
N PRO A 454 -11.26 13.65 32.08
CA PRO A 454 -10.38 14.12 33.14
C PRO A 454 -11.12 15.10 34.06
N LYS A 455 -10.97 14.88 35.37
CA LYS A 455 -11.55 15.82 36.37
C LYS A 455 -10.81 17.15 36.31
N GLU A 456 -11.52 18.22 36.59
CA GLU A 456 -10.89 19.53 36.82
C GLU A 456 -10.03 19.43 38.09
N ASP A 457 -8.75 19.79 37.99
CA ASP A 457 -7.85 19.95 39.13
C ASP A 457 -8.19 21.20 39.90
#